data_f96bd744ed45122ae27d4285bb04a5cd
#
_entry.id   f96bd744ed45122ae27d4285bb04a5cd
#
_cell.length_a   1.000
_cell.length_b   1.000
_cell.length_c   1.000
_cell.angle_alpha   90.00
_cell.angle_beta   90.00
_cell.angle_gamma   90.00
#
_symmetry.space_group_name_H-M   'P 1'
#
loop_
_entity.id
_entity.type
_entity.pdbx_description
1 polymer ?
#
loop_
_entity_poly.entity_id
_entity_poly.type
_entity_poly.pdbx_seq_one_letter_code
_entity_poly.pdbx_strand_id
1 'polypeptide(L)'
;MSDRSTTIDLYKKKIDLLKKHNKKYFSDDNPSISDAEYDALKKEILDLEKDYIFLKKLNLSSKIVGTPPSNKFKKIKHLKPMLSLSNAFDGNDIKDFISKINNFLNIKGKNIEFSSEPKIDGISATLIYENGILTKGLSRGDGVIGEDILANLKTIKDIPHVIKGEKLPSLLEVRGEIFIGKKDFAKLKENFANPRNAAGGSLRQKNPKATSKIPLKYFAYGFGVIEPMKFGTQYEFLKTIKTWGFTTNSLIKIVKNLGEIEAQHKYID
;
A
#
# COMPACT_ATOMS: atom_id res chain seq x y z
N MET A 1 5.16 -25.21 31.14
CA MET A 1 5.63 -25.20 29.73
C MET A 1 4.44 -25.55 28.85
N SER A 2 3.98 -24.63 28.00
CA SER A 2 2.92 -24.94 27.01
C SER A 2 3.46 -26.01 26.07
N ASP A 3 2.68 -27.08 25.87
CA ASP A 3 3.04 -28.13 24.94
C ASP A 3 3.26 -27.50 23.54
N ARG A 4 4.36 -27.85 22.88
CA ARG A 4 4.70 -27.34 21.55
C ARG A 4 3.58 -27.53 20.54
N SER A 5 2.82 -28.61 20.68
CA SER A 5 1.62 -28.90 19.86
C SER A 5 0.55 -27.84 20.07
N THR A 6 0.22 -27.52 21.32
CA THR A 6 -0.79 -26.51 21.69
C THR A 6 -0.42 -25.12 21.14
N THR A 7 0.87 -24.75 21.20
CA THR A 7 1.36 -23.47 20.65
C THR A 7 1.24 -23.42 19.13
N ILE A 8 1.58 -24.50 18.43
CA ILE A 8 1.40 -24.60 16.96
C ILE A 8 -0.08 -24.50 16.59
N ASP A 9 -0.97 -25.15 17.33
CA ASP A 9 -2.40 -25.11 17.03
C ASP A 9 -3.01 -23.74 17.27
N LEU A 10 -2.60 -23.04 18.34
CA LEU A 10 -2.99 -21.66 18.60
C LEU A 10 -2.53 -20.74 17.45
N TYR A 11 -1.26 -20.88 17.05
CA TYR A 11 -0.70 -20.08 15.95
C TYR A 11 -1.44 -20.33 14.63
N LYS A 12 -1.71 -21.59 14.26
CA LYS A 12 -2.49 -21.95 13.06
C LYS A 12 -3.89 -21.35 13.10
N LYS A 13 -4.60 -21.44 14.24
CA LYS A 13 -5.94 -20.83 14.40
C LYS A 13 -5.90 -19.32 14.15
N LYS A 14 -4.91 -18.60 14.68
CA LYS A 14 -4.76 -17.16 14.44
C LYS A 14 -4.43 -16.84 12.98
N ILE A 15 -3.59 -17.64 12.34
CA ILE A 15 -3.29 -17.53 10.90
C ILE A 15 -4.55 -17.74 10.05
N ASP A 16 -5.36 -18.74 10.34
CA ASP A 16 -6.59 -19.01 9.58
C ASP A 16 -7.65 -17.92 9.81
N LEU A 17 -7.72 -17.37 11.03
CA LEU A 17 -8.57 -16.22 11.33
C LEU A 17 -8.10 -14.99 10.53
N LEU A 18 -6.79 -14.71 10.48
CA LEU A 18 -6.23 -13.63 9.69
C LEU A 18 -6.53 -13.78 8.19
N LYS A 19 -6.41 -15.00 7.64
CA LYS A 19 -6.77 -15.30 6.24
C LYS A 19 -8.25 -15.03 5.97
N LYS A 20 -9.13 -15.42 6.91
CA LYS A 20 -10.58 -15.18 6.80
C LYS A 20 -10.90 -13.68 6.76
N HIS A 21 -10.26 -12.89 7.64
CA HIS A 21 -10.42 -11.44 7.64
C HIS A 21 -9.84 -10.80 6.39
N ASN A 22 -8.68 -11.26 5.92
CA ASN A 22 -8.10 -10.81 4.63
C ASN A 22 -9.06 -11.02 3.47
N LYS A 23 -9.68 -12.20 3.37
CA LYS A 23 -10.65 -12.47 2.30
C LYS A 23 -11.81 -11.50 2.36
N LYS A 24 -12.40 -11.30 3.54
CA LYS A 24 -13.52 -10.36 3.72
C LYS A 24 -13.12 -8.91 3.40
N TYR A 25 -11.92 -8.52 3.82
CA TYR A 25 -11.41 -7.16 3.65
C TYR A 25 -11.04 -6.85 2.19
N PHE A 26 -10.31 -7.76 1.53
CA PHE A 26 -9.74 -7.51 0.20
C PHE A 26 -10.57 -8.06 -0.96
N SER A 27 -11.35 -9.15 -0.75
CA SER A 27 -12.13 -9.78 -1.83
C SER A 27 -13.60 -9.42 -1.77
N ASP A 28 -14.17 -9.43 -0.57
CA ASP A 28 -15.61 -9.30 -0.40
C ASP A 28 -16.02 -7.84 -0.14
N ASP A 29 -15.05 -6.91 0.01
CA ASP A 29 -15.23 -5.49 0.38
C ASP A 29 -16.17 -5.32 1.59
N ASN A 30 -16.20 -6.33 2.49
CA ASN A 30 -17.08 -6.40 3.67
C ASN A 30 -16.28 -6.84 4.91
N PRO A 31 -15.44 -5.95 5.50
CA PRO A 31 -14.67 -6.24 6.69
C PRO A 31 -15.58 -6.61 7.87
N SER A 32 -15.21 -7.65 8.60
CA SER A 32 -15.96 -8.11 9.78
C SER A 32 -15.33 -7.70 11.11
N ILE A 33 -14.19 -7.04 11.05
CA ILE A 33 -13.47 -6.43 12.19
C ILE A 33 -12.94 -5.07 11.77
N SER A 34 -12.65 -4.21 12.74
CA SER A 34 -11.98 -2.92 12.53
C SER A 34 -10.50 -3.11 12.16
N ASP A 35 -9.88 -2.08 11.59
CA ASP A 35 -8.45 -2.09 11.28
C ASP A 35 -7.60 -2.27 12.55
N ALA A 36 -8.03 -1.68 13.69
CA ALA A 36 -7.38 -1.84 14.99
C ALA A 36 -7.40 -3.29 15.48
N GLU A 37 -8.54 -3.99 15.37
CA GLU A 37 -8.67 -5.41 15.73
C GLU A 37 -7.83 -6.29 14.78
N TYR A 38 -7.79 -5.95 13.50
CA TYR A 38 -6.96 -6.65 12.53
C TYR A 38 -5.46 -6.49 12.84
N ASP A 39 -5.02 -5.28 13.17
CA ASP A 39 -3.63 -5.00 13.54
C ASP A 39 -3.25 -5.65 14.88
N ALA A 40 -4.17 -5.69 15.86
CA ALA A 40 -3.99 -6.43 17.11
C ALA A 40 -3.77 -7.93 16.85
N LEU A 41 -4.59 -8.55 16.00
CA LEU A 41 -4.42 -9.95 15.60
C LEU A 41 -3.07 -10.22 14.93
N LYS A 42 -2.64 -9.31 14.06
CA LYS A 42 -1.30 -9.37 13.45
C LYS A 42 -0.19 -9.28 14.47
N LYS A 43 -0.30 -8.36 15.44
CA LYS A 43 0.67 -8.20 16.52
C LYS A 43 0.78 -9.48 17.34
N GLU A 44 -0.33 -10.07 17.75
CA GLU A 44 -0.34 -11.35 18.48
C GLU A 44 0.36 -12.48 17.74
N ILE A 45 0.21 -12.56 16.41
CA ILE A 45 0.91 -13.54 15.57
C ILE A 45 2.41 -13.28 15.56
N LEU A 46 2.83 -12.01 15.43
CA LEU A 46 4.24 -11.63 15.43
C LEU A 46 4.88 -11.87 16.80
N ASP A 47 4.18 -11.60 17.89
CA ASP A 47 4.65 -11.86 19.26
C ASP A 47 4.85 -13.37 19.48
N LEU A 48 3.91 -14.21 19.03
CA LEU A 48 4.09 -15.66 19.05
C LEU A 48 5.32 -16.12 18.24
N GLU A 49 5.59 -15.53 17.09
CA GLU A 49 6.79 -15.84 16.29
C GLU A 49 8.08 -15.35 16.96
N LYS A 50 8.00 -14.27 17.75
CA LYS A 50 9.12 -13.76 18.53
C LYS A 50 9.44 -14.66 19.72
N ASP A 51 8.42 -15.08 20.45
CA ASP A 51 8.54 -15.93 21.64
C ASP A 51 8.91 -17.39 21.29
N TYR A 52 8.42 -17.87 20.14
CA TYR A 52 8.61 -19.24 19.68
C TYR A 52 9.25 -19.31 18.29
N ILE A 53 10.58 -19.20 18.22
CA ILE A 53 11.35 -19.12 16.94
C ILE A 53 11.00 -20.28 15.97
N PHE A 54 10.59 -21.45 16.46
CA PHE A 54 10.20 -22.57 15.60
C PHE A 54 8.96 -22.27 14.75
N LEU A 55 8.07 -21.33 15.16
CA LEU A 55 6.91 -20.92 14.38
C LEU A 55 7.31 -20.16 13.12
N LYS A 56 8.39 -19.38 13.15
CA LYS A 56 8.92 -18.70 11.96
C LYS A 56 9.31 -19.67 10.84
N LYS A 57 9.78 -20.88 11.20
CA LYS A 57 10.12 -21.92 10.23
C LYS A 57 8.90 -22.43 9.46
N LEU A 58 7.68 -22.29 10.00
CA LEU A 58 6.44 -22.66 9.30
C LEU A 58 6.11 -21.67 8.18
N ASN A 59 6.63 -20.46 8.25
CA ASN A 59 6.51 -19.40 7.23
C ASN A 59 5.06 -19.16 6.76
N LEU A 60 4.10 -19.19 7.69
CA LEU A 60 2.68 -19.05 7.37
C LEU A 60 2.23 -17.58 7.30
N SER A 61 2.76 -16.72 8.18
CA SER A 61 2.42 -15.30 8.25
C SER A 61 2.91 -14.51 7.04
N SER A 62 4.13 -14.79 6.56
CA SER A 62 4.74 -14.10 5.41
C SER A 62 4.03 -14.38 4.08
N LYS A 63 3.26 -15.47 4.00
CA LYS A 63 2.47 -15.84 2.80
C LYS A 63 1.11 -15.14 2.73
N ILE A 64 0.75 -14.36 3.75
CA ILE A 64 -0.54 -13.67 3.80
C ILE A 64 -0.35 -12.24 3.30
N VAL A 65 -0.25 -12.07 1.99
CA VAL A 65 -0.19 -10.76 1.32
C VAL A 65 -1.31 -10.68 0.30
N GLY A 66 -2.25 -9.74 0.52
CA GLY A 66 -3.34 -9.50 -0.42
C GLY A 66 -4.28 -10.69 -0.61
N THR A 67 -5.05 -10.66 -1.67
CA THR A 67 -5.93 -11.76 -2.10
C THR A 67 -5.70 -12.04 -3.58
N PRO A 68 -5.90 -13.30 -4.03
CA PRO A 68 -5.84 -13.62 -5.45
C PRO A 68 -6.78 -12.71 -6.26
N PRO A 69 -6.34 -12.24 -7.44
CA PRO A 69 -7.17 -11.42 -8.31
C PRO A 69 -8.44 -12.16 -8.73
N SER A 70 -9.55 -11.43 -8.82
CA SER A 70 -10.84 -12.00 -9.26
C SER A 70 -10.79 -12.43 -10.74
N ASN A 71 -11.79 -13.21 -11.18
CA ASN A 71 -11.91 -13.60 -12.60
C ASN A 71 -12.65 -12.54 -13.44
N LYS A 72 -12.96 -11.35 -12.87
CA LYS A 72 -13.73 -10.30 -13.56
C LYS A 72 -12.92 -9.54 -14.61
N PHE A 73 -11.60 -9.45 -14.40
CA PHE A 73 -10.66 -8.68 -15.21
C PHE A 73 -9.48 -9.54 -15.68
N LYS A 74 -8.83 -9.13 -16.77
CA LYS A 74 -7.59 -9.74 -17.23
C LYS A 74 -6.51 -9.64 -16.14
N LYS A 75 -5.81 -10.74 -15.91
CA LYS A 75 -4.71 -10.81 -14.92
C LYS A 75 -3.41 -10.41 -15.60
N ILE A 76 -2.65 -9.54 -14.94
CA ILE A 76 -1.35 -9.05 -15.44
C ILE A 76 -0.34 -9.13 -14.29
N LYS A 77 0.85 -9.66 -14.58
CA LYS A 77 1.97 -9.70 -13.64
C LYS A 77 2.56 -8.30 -13.49
N HIS A 78 2.81 -7.87 -12.24
CA HIS A 78 3.54 -6.64 -11.94
C HIS A 78 4.99 -6.73 -12.45
N LEU A 79 5.53 -5.63 -12.96
CA LEU A 79 6.94 -5.57 -13.37
C LEU A 79 7.87 -5.79 -12.17
N LYS A 80 7.49 -5.24 -11.01
CA LYS A 80 8.16 -5.46 -9.73
C LYS A 80 7.09 -5.76 -8.67
N PRO A 81 7.27 -6.77 -7.78
CA PRO A 81 6.28 -7.10 -6.77
C PRO A 81 5.88 -5.90 -5.90
N MET A 82 4.60 -5.80 -5.55
CA MET A 82 4.07 -4.84 -4.59
C MET A 82 4.13 -5.43 -3.19
N LEU A 83 5.11 -5.02 -2.41
CA LEU A 83 5.32 -5.52 -1.06
C LEU A 83 4.33 -4.88 -0.06
N SER A 84 4.19 -5.50 1.11
CA SER A 84 3.50 -4.92 2.25
C SER A 84 4.44 -4.04 3.07
N LEU A 85 3.87 -3.08 3.79
CA LEU A 85 4.58 -2.33 4.82
C LEU A 85 4.54 -3.08 6.14
N SER A 86 5.60 -2.98 6.93
CA SER A 86 5.60 -3.40 8.33
C SER A 86 4.89 -2.36 9.20
N ASN A 87 4.27 -2.80 10.28
CA ASN A 87 3.66 -1.90 11.26
C ASN A 87 4.70 -1.51 12.32
N ALA A 88 4.62 -0.29 12.82
CA ALA A 88 5.25 0.17 14.05
C ALA A 88 4.12 0.59 15.01
N PHE A 89 4.15 0.09 16.25
CA PHE A 89 3.10 0.35 17.25
C PHE A 89 3.57 1.36 18.30
N ASP A 90 4.89 1.50 18.43
CA ASP A 90 5.50 2.45 19.37
C ASP A 90 6.87 2.96 18.87
N GLY A 91 7.47 3.87 19.65
CA GLY A 91 8.77 4.45 19.33
C GLY A 91 9.93 3.42 19.33
N ASN A 92 9.80 2.28 20.02
CA ASN A 92 10.84 1.24 20.02
C ASN A 92 10.84 0.49 18.69
N ASP A 93 9.67 0.22 18.10
CA ASP A 93 9.56 -0.36 16.77
C ASP A 93 10.25 0.51 15.71
N ILE A 94 10.13 1.85 15.85
CA ILE A 94 10.79 2.81 14.96
C ILE A 94 12.30 2.80 15.17
N LYS A 95 12.78 2.73 16.43
CA LYS A 95 14.22 2.59 16.75
C LYS A 95 14.80 1.30 16.14
N ASP A 96 14.07 0.21 16.28
CA ASP A 96 14.44 -1.08 15.70
C ASP A 96 14.50 -1.03 14.17
N PHE A 97 13.54 -0.36 13.55
CA PHE A 97 13.53 -0.14 12.10
C PHE A 97 14.77 0.66 11.64
N ILE A 98 15.09 1.76 12.29
CA ILE A 98 16.28 2.57 12.01
C ILE A 98 17.55 1.73 12.20
N SER A 99 17.63 0.97 13.29
CA SER A 99 18.77 0.10 13.59
C SER A 99 18.97 -0.99 12.53
N LYS A 100 17.88 -1.61 12.06
CA LYS A 100 17.90 -2.60 10.96
C LYS A 100 18.44 -2.00 9.66
N ILE A 101 18.03 -0.76 9.33
CA ILE A 101 18.54 -0.05 8.15
C ILE A 101 20.04 0.23 8.29
N ASN A 102 20.48 0.76 9.44
CA ASN A 102 21.88 1.05 9.71
C ASN A 102 22.75 -0.19 9.59
N ASN A 103 22.29 -1.33 10.13
CA ASN A 103 22.99 -2.60 10.06
C ASN A 103 23.03 -3.14 8.63
N PHE A 104 21.92 -3.08 7.89
CA PHE A 104 21.85 -3.57 6.51
C PHE A 104 22.76 -2.77 5.57
N LEU A 105 22.80 -1.46 5.72
CA LEU A 105 23.63 -0.57 4.91
C LEU A 105 25.08 -0.47 5.44
N ASN A 106 25.39 -1.11 6.59
CA ASN A 106 26.67 -0.98 7.28
C ASN A 106 27.09 0.47 7.54
N ILE A 107 26.12 1.33 7.90
CA ILE A 107 26.31 2.76 8.16
C ILE A 107 26.38 2.96 9.66
N LYS A 108 27.58 3.16 10.21
CA LYS A 108 27.75 3.54 11.62
C LYS A 108 27.87 5.05 11.76
N GLY A 109 27.01 5.65 12.60
CA GLY A 109 27.10 7.07 12.97
C GLY A 109 26.73 8.08 11.90
N LYS A 110 26.14 7.67 10.79
CA LYS A 110 25.60 8.59 9.78
C LYS A 110 24.11 8.82 10.01
N ASN A 111 23.68 10.06 9.91
CA ASN A 111 22.26 10.40 9.92
C ASN A 111 21.62 9.97 8.61
N ILE A 112 20.56 9.19 8.68
CA ILE A 112 19.72 8.81 7.55
C ILE A 112 18.54 9.77 7.52
N GLU A 113 18.24 10.31 6.35
CA GLU A 113 17.02 11.07 6.10
C GLU A 113 15.93 10.14 5.61
N PHE A 114 14.71 10.30 6.14
CA PHE A 114 13.54 9.54 5.77
C PHE A 114 12.50 10.46 5.13
N SER A 115 11.77 9.96 4.15
CA SER A 115 10.53 10.57 3.70
C SER A 115 9.39 10.05 4.59
N SER A 116 8.80 10.93 5.38
CA SER A 116 7.62 10.63 6.20
C SER A 116 6.37 11.05 5.44
N GLU A 117 5.47 10.11 5.24
CA GLU A 117 4.30 10.27 4.38
C GLU A 117 3.04 9.76 5.09
N PRO A 118 1.89 10.47 4.98
CA PRO A 118 0.62 9.94 5.45
C PRO A 118 0.26 8.66 4.70
N LYS A 119 -0.10 7.61 5.43
CA LYS A 119 -0.64 6.39 4.84
C LYS A 119 -2.11 6.57 4.54
N ILE A 120 -2.41 6.84 3.27
CA ILE A 120 -3.79 7.03 2.82
C ILE A 120 -4.54 5.70 2.86
N ASP A 121 -5.74 5.73 3.39
CA ASP A 121 -6.64 4.59 3.39
C ASP A 121 -7.47 4.55 2.12
N GLY A 122 -7.15 3.63 1.25
CA GLY A 122 -7.73 3.48 -0.07
C GLY A 122 -7.35 2.15 -0.71
N ILE A 123 -7.28 2.11 -2.03
CA ILE A 123 -6.93 0.94 -2.83
C ILE A 123 -5.69 1.25 -3.65
N SER A 124 -4.65 0.46 -3.45
CA SER A 124 -3.40 0.63 -4.20
C SER A 124 -3.56 0.28 -5.67
N ALA A 125 -2.99 1.10 -6.53
CA ALA A 125 -2.92 0.88 -7.96
C ALA A 125 -1.52 1.16 -8.52
N THR A 126 -1.19 0.43 -9.58
CA THR A 126 0.02 0.60 -10.38
C THR A 126 -0.35 1.21 -11.73
N LEU A 127 0.32 2.28 -12.12
CA LEU A 127 0.20 2.95 -13.41
C LEU A 127 1.51 2.75 -14.18
N ILE A 128 1.44 2.22 -15.41
CA ILE A 128 2.62 2.01 -16.25
C ILE A 128 2.55 2.96 -17.45
N TYR A 129 3.58 3.77 -17.57
CA TYR A 129 3.78 4.71 -18.68
C TYR A 129 4.93 4.23 -19.55
N GLU A 130 4.69 4.20 -20.84
CA GLU A 130 5.70 3.94 -21.87
C GLU A 130 5.84 5.21 -22.72
N ASN A 131 7.03 5.77 -22.74
CA ASN A 131 7.32 7.05 -23.41
C ASN A 131 6.34 8.18 -23.03
N GLY A 132 5.99 8.24 -21.76
CA GLY A 132 5.09 9.26 -21.23
C GLY A 132 3.60 9.00 -21.41
N ILE A 133 3.19 7.90 -22.05
CA ILE A 133 1.79 7.54 -22.29
C ILE A 133 1.37 6.45 -21.33
N LEU A 134 0.21 6.58 -20.67
CA LEU A 134 -0.37 5.59 -19.79
C LEU A 134 -0.87 4.38 -20.61
N THR A 135 -0.13 3.26 -20.54
CA THR A 135 -0.41 2.04 -21.32
C THR A 135 -1.05 0.92 -20.51
N LYS A 136 -0.77 0.82 -19.19
CA LYS A 136 -1.35 -0.20 -18.31
C LYS A 136 -1.73 0.40 -16.96
N GLY A 137 -2.77 -0.18 -16.34
CA GLY A 137 -3.22 0.18 -15.02
C GLY A 137 -3.69 -1.05 -14.27
N LEU A 138 -3.05 -1.36 -13.12
CA LEU A 138 -3.24 -2.61 -12.41
C LEU A 138 -3.71 -2.38 -10.98
N SER A 139 -4.62 -3.22 -10.49
CA SER A 139 -4.85 -3.35 -9.05
C SER A 139 -3.66 -4.05 -8.39
N ARG A 140 -3.56 -3.95 -7.05
CA ARG A 140 -2.49 -4.65 -6.32
C ARG A 140 -2.57 -6.16 -6.47
N GLY A 141 -3.78 -6.74 -6.44
CA GLY A 141 -3.99 -8.17 -6.40
C GLY A 141 -3.28 -8.81 -5.19
N ASP A 142 -2.57 -9.91 -5.43
CA ASP A 142 -1.74 -10.60 -4.44
C ASP A 142 -0.32 -9.99 -4.29
N GLY A 143 -0.06 -8.89 -4.98
CA GLY A 143 1.25 -8.23 -5.03
C GLY A 143 2.17 -8.72 -6.14
N VAL A 144 1.89 -9.87 -6.75
CA VAL A 144 2.62 -10.42 -7.92
C VAL A 144 1.77 -10.29 -9.18
N ILE A 145 0.48 -10.57 -9.07
CA ILE A 145 -0.49 -10.51 -10.17
C ILE A 145 -1.60 -9.55 -9.77
N GLY A 146 -1.85 -8.55 -10.60
CA GLY A 146 -2.95 -7.59 -10.47
C GLY A 146 -4.02 -7.81 -11.56
N GLU A 147 -5.13 -7.08 -11.43
CA GLU A 147 -6.20 -7.01 -12.42
C GLU A 147 -5.99 -5.79 -13.32
N ASP A 148 -6.21 -5.95 -14.62
CA ASP A 148 -6.20 -4.84 -15.57
C ASP A 148 -7.45 -3.96 -15.35
N ILE A 149 -7.23 -2.81 -14.75
CA ILE A 149 -8.27 -1.81 -14.45
C ILE A 149 -8.00 -0.47 -15.15
N LEU A 150 -7.19 -0.49 -16.22
CA LEU A 150 -6.79 0.72 -16.94
C LEU A 150 -7.98 1.60 -17.34
N ALA A 151 -9.04 1.00 -17.87
CA ALA A 151 -10.21 1.74 -18.32
C ALA A 151 -10.91 2.50 -17.17
N ASN A 152 -10.94 1.91 -15.97
CA ASN A 152 -11.49 2.53 -14.76
C ASN A 152 -10.56 3.64 -14.25
N LEU A 153 -9.24 3.37 -14.20
CA LEU A 153 -8.24 4.35 -13.77
C LEU A 153 -8.24 5.61 -14.63
N LYS A 154 -8.44 5.46 -15.94
CA LYS A 154 -8.56 6.60 -16.88
C LYS A 154 -9.76 7.51 -16.60
N THR A 155 -10.72 7.09 -15.78
CA THR A 155 -11.83 7.97 -15.38
C THR A 155 -11.48 8.90 -14.21
N ILE A 156 -10.36 8.67 -13.52
CA ILE A 156 -9.92 9.44 -12.36
C ILE A 156 -9.13 10.66 -12.84
N LYS A 157 -9.62 11.85 -12.49
CA LYS A 157 -9.05 13.12 -12.98
C LYS A 157 -7.61 13.38 -12.54
N ASP A 158 -7.22 12.86 -11.38
CA ASP A 158 -5.87 13.03 -10.80
C ASP A 158 -4.81 12.16 -11.49
N ILE A 159 -5.22 11.28 -12.42
CA ILE A 159 -4.31 10.39 -13.16
C ILE A 159 -4.03 11.00 -14.55
N PRO A 160 -2.82 11.46 -14.83
CA PRO A 160 -2.47 11.97 -16.15
C PRO A 160 -2.42 10.82 -17.17
N HIS A 161 -3.16 10.95 -18.30
CA HIS A 161 -3.08 9.96 -19.37
C HIS A 161 -1.80 10.08 -20.18
N VAL A 162 -1.25 11.30 -20.25
CA VAL A 162 0.02 11.63 -20.87
C VAL A 162 0.78 12.53 -19.90
N ILE A 163 1.96 12.10 -19.50
CA ILE A 163 2.85 12.92 -18.68
C ILE A 163 3.65 13.87 -19.58
N LYS A 164 3.90 15.08 -19.07
CA LYS A 164 4.62 16.13 -19.79
C LYS A 164 5.83 16.56 -18.97
N GLY A 165 6.97 16.67 -19.60
CA GLY A 165 8.20 17.10 -18.95
C GLY A 165 9.42 16.83 -19.82
N GLU A 166 10.55 17.38 -19.43
CA GLU A 166 11.83 17.10 -20.09
C GLU A 166 12.40 15.77 -19.64
N LYS A 167 13.07 15.06 -20.55
CA LYS A 167 13.82 13.83 -20.26
C LYS A 167 12.99 12.77 -19.53
N LEU A 168 11.76 12.54 -19.99
CA LEU A 168 10.91 11.49 -19.43
C LEU A 168 11.58 10.10 -19.54
N PRO A 169 11.38 9.21 -18.56
CA PRO A 169 11.81 7.82 -18.69
C PRO A 169 11.03 7.11 -19.81
N SER A 170 11.67 6.19 -20.51
CA SER A 170 11.01 5.35 -21.52
C SER A 170 10.00 4.41 -20.89
N LEU A 171 10.29 3.93 -19.67
CA LEU A 171 9.39 3.14 -18.85
C LEU A 171 9.29 3.73 -17.44
N LEU A 172 8.07 3.98 -16.98
CA LEU A 172 7.79 4.50 -15.64
C LEU A 172 6.61 3.74 -15.03
N GLU A 173 6.87 3.04 -13.93
CA GLU A 173 5.83 2.42 -13.09
C GLU A 173 5.59 3.31 -11.86
N VAL A 174 4.45 4.02 -11.79
CA VAL A 174 4.03 4.82 -10.64
C VAL A 174 3.05 4.02 -9.79
N ARG A 175 3.25 4.04 -8.49
CA ARG A 175 2.36 3.42 -7.50
C ARG A 175 1.66 4.49 -6.70
N GLY A 176 0.38 4.30 -6.44
CA GLY A 176 -0.40 5.26 -5.69
C GLY A 176 -1.63 4.63 -5.06
N GLU A 177 -2.33 5.43 -4.27
CA GLU A 177 -3.55 5.05 -3.59
C GLU A 177 -4.74 5.76 -4.21
N ILE A 178 -5.79 5.00 -4.52
CA ILE A 178 -7.09 5.50 -4.95
C ILE A 178 -7.98 5.56 -3.72
N PHE A 179 -8.57 6.71 -3.49
CA PHE A 179 -9.37 6.97 -2.30
C PHE A 179 -10.54 7.89 -2.59
N ILE A 180 -11.46 7.99 -1.63
CA ILE A 180 -12.55 8.96 -1.63
C ILE A 180 -12.33 9.90 -0.45
N GLY A 181 -12.39 11.21 -0.69
CA GLY A 181 -12.26 12.20 0.38
C GLY A 181 -13.42 12.12 1.38
N LYS A 182 -13.16 12.40 2.67
CA LYS A 182 -14.17 12.35 3.75
C LYS A 182 -15.47 13.09 3.42
N LYS A 183 -15.38 14.29 2.82
CA LYS A 183 -16.54 15.10 2.41
C LYS A 183 -17.37 14.45 1.29
N ASP A 184 -16.67 13.80 0.34
CA ASP A 184 -17.34 13.13 -0.79
C ASP A 184 -17.95 11.81 -0.35
N PHE A 185 -17.29 11.08 0.56
CA PHE A 185 -17.82 9.85 1.14
C PHE A 185 -19.10 10.10 1.96
N ALA A 186 -19.22 11.22 2.65
CA ALA A 186 -20.43 11.56 3.41
C ALA A 186 -21.70 11.52 2.55
N LYS A 187 -21.59 11.79 1.23
CA LYS A 187 -22.68 11.73 0.26
C LYS A 187 -22.99 10.32 -0.24
N LEU A 188 -22.07 9.35 -0.01
CA LEU A 188 -22.14 7.97 -0.47
C LEU A 188 -22.36 6.98 0.68
N LYS A 189 -22.41 7.46 1.92
CA LYS A 189 -22.39 6.67 3.16
C LYS A 189 -23.50 5.62 3.24
N GLU A 190 -24.66 5.88 2.64
CA GLU A 190 -25.80 4.94 2.64
C GLU A 190 -25.51 3.65 1.84
N ASN A 191 -24.59 3.70 0.89
CA ASN A 191 -24.31 2.60 -0.02
C ASN A 191 -23.04 1.81 0.32
N PHE A 192 -22.19 2.30 1.25
CA PHE A 192 -20.88 1.71 1.52
C PHE A 192 -20.52 1.77 3.01
N ALA A 193 -19.90 0.72 3.53
CA ALA A 193 -19.51 0.60 4.92
C ALA A 193 -18.40 1.61 5.32
N ASN A 194 -17.45 1.89 4.42
CA ASN A 194 -16.35 2.83 4.66
C ASN A 194 -15.79 3.39 3.34
N PRO A 195 -14.96 4.47 3.38
CA PRO A 195 -14.38 5.09 2.18
C PRO A 195 -13.54 4.14 1.33
N ARG A 196 -12.80 3.23 1.95
CA ARG A 196 -11.97 2.25 1.26
C ARG A 196 -12.80 1.26 0.44
N ASN A 197 -13.88 0.73 1.03
CA ASN A 197 -14.80 -0.19 0.35
C ASN A 197 -15.53 0.51 -0.80
N ALA A 198 -15.92 1.77 -0.60
CA ALA A 198 -16.49 2.60 -1.64
C ALA A 198 -15.51 2.77 -2.83
N ALA A 199 -14.24 3.03 -2.56
CA ALA A 199 -13.21 3.14 -3.58
C ALA A 199 -13.00 1.79 -4.29
N GLY A 200 -12.88 0.68 -3.56
CA GLY A 200 -12.65 -0.66 -4.09
C GLY A 200 -13.79 -1.17 -4.98
N GLY A 201 -15.00 -1.10 -4.48
CA GLY A 201 -16.19 -1.51 -5.21
C GLY A 201 -16.43 -0.66 -6.47
N SER A 202 -16.16 0.64 -6.37
CA SER A 202 -16.30 1.56 -7.51
C SER A 202 -15.22 1.37 -8.56
N LEU A 203 -14.00 1.05 -8.16
CA LEU A 203 -12.88 0.82 -9.09
C LEU A 203 -13.03 -0.49 -9.87
N ARG A 204 -13.72 -1.50 -9.32
CA ARG A 204 -13.91 -2.82 -9.92
C ARG A 204 -15.22 -2.97 -10.71
N GLN A 205 -15.80 -1.86 -11.19
CA GLN A 205 -16.96 -1.89 -12.06
C GLN A 205 -16.57 -2.35 -13.46
N LYS A 206 -17.33 -3.28 -14.05
CA LYS A 206 -17.11 -3.72 -15.45
C LYS A 206 -17.29 -2.58 -16.45
N ASN A 207 -18.20 -1.65 -16.17
CA ASN A 207 -18.43 -0.47 -16.98
C ASN A 207 -17.72 0.74 -16.39
N PRO A 208 -16.67 1.28 -17.03
CA PRO A 208 -15.95 2.46 -16.54
C PRO A 208 -16.83 3.71 -16.38
N LYS A 209 -17.96 3.81 -17.11
CA LYS A 209 -18.93 4.90 -16.91
C LYS A 209 -19.58 4.87 -15.52
N ALA A 210 -19.67 3.70 -14.88
CA ALA A 210 -20.14 3.63 -13.49
C ALA A 210 -19.06 4.15 -12.53
N THR A 211 -17.79 3.79 -12.76
CA THR A 211 -16.65 4.32 -12.00
C THR A 211 -16.55 5.85 -12.10
N SER A 212 -16.73 6.41 -13.29
CA SER A 212 -16.61 7.87 -13.51
C SER A 212 -17.62 8.73 -12.74
N LYS A 213 -18.72 8.13 -12.24
CA LYS A 213 -19.71 8.82 -11.42
C LYS A 213 -19.30 8.98 -9.95
N ILE A 214 -18.29 8.25 -9.54
CA ILE A 214 -17.80 8.25 -8.16
C ILE A 214 -16.60 9.21 -8.08
N PRO A 215 -16.54 10.10 -7.06
CA PRO A 215 -15.47 11.09 -6.92
C PRO A 215 -14.16 10.47 -6.40
N LEU A 216 -13.64 9.49 -7.15
CA LEU A 216 -12.35 8.87 -6.85
C LEU A 216 -11.22 9.87 -7.05
N LYS A 217 -10.25 9.82 -6.15
CA LYS A 217 -9.02 10.60 -6.15
C LYS A 217 -7.82 9.66 -6.17
N TYR A 218 -6.66 10.18 -6.55
CA TYR A 218 -5.41 9.44 -6.60
C TYR A 218 -4.27 10.25 -6.01
N PHE A 219 -3.48 9.63 -5.13
CA PHE A 219 -2.17 10.12 -4.70
C PHE A 219 -1.08 9.14 -5.11
N ALA A 220 -0.09 9.63 -5.86
CA ALA A 220 1.13 8.87 -6.10
C ALA A 220 1.99 8.86 -4.82
N TYR A 221 2.47 7.67 -4.42
CA TYR A 221 3.30 7.50 -3.25
C TYR A 221 4.63 6.79 -3.52
N GLY A 222 4.84 6.23 -4.70
CA GLY A 222 6.08 5.50 -4.96
C GLY A 222 6.17 5.00 -6.39
N PHE A 223 7.18 4.18 -6.64
CA PHE A 223 7.45 3.61 -7.96
C PHE A 223 7.83 2.13 -7.89
N GLY A 224 7.69 1.45 -9.01
CA GLY A 224 8.20 0.11 -9.23
C GLY A 224 9.46 0.12 -10.09
N VAL A 225 9.29 0.16 -11.41
CA VAL A 225 10.37 0.22 -12.41
C VAL A 225 10.44 1.61 -13.01
N ILE A 226 11.66 2.14 -13.18
CA ILE A 226 11.94 3.39 -13.91
C ILE A 226 13.15 3.13 -14.80
N GLU A 227 13.02 3.40 -16.10
CA GLU A 227 14.10 3.20 -17.05
C GLU A 227 14.30 4.44 -17.95
N PRO A 228 15.49 5.06 -17.92
CA PRO A 228 16.56 4.87 -16.95
C PRO A 228 16.19 5.43 -15.56
N MET A 229 16.73 4.82 -14.49
CA MET A 229 16.59 5.36 -13.13
C MET A 229 17.33 6.70 -13.02
N LYS A 230 16.64 7.73 -12.49
CA LYS A 230 17.15 9.11 -12.44
C LYS A 230 17.08 9.74 -11.04
N PHE A 231 16.50 9.04 -10.07
CA PHE A 231 16.21 9.60 -8.75
C PHE A 231 17.13 8.98 -7.69
N GLY A 232 17.75 9.83 -6.89
CA GLY A 232 18.56 9.41 -5.76
C GLY A 232 17.76 9.17 -4.49
N THR A 233 16.59 9.81 -4.37
CA THR A 233 15.72 9.71 -3.17
C THR A 233 14.25 9.61 -3.53
N GLN A 234 13.47 9.03 -2.59
CA GLN A 234 12.00 8.99 -2.65
C GLN A 234 11.40 10.39 -2.75
N TYR A 235 11.91 11.34 -1.98
CA TYR A 235 11.43 12.72 -1.97
C TYR A 235 11.65 13.43 -3.32
N GLU A 236 12.83 13.24 -3.93
CA GLU A 236 13.13 13.75 -5.28
C GLU A 236 12.16 13.19 -6.31
N PHE A 237 11.91 11.88 -6.28
CA PHE A 237 10.93 11.23 -7.14
C PHE A 237 9.56 11.91 -7.02
N LEU A 238 9.02 12.03 -5.78
CA LEU A 238 7.69 12.60 -5.57
C LEU A 238 7.60 14.08 -5.98
N LYS A 239 8.65 14.86 -5.76
CA LYS A 239 8.71 16.25 -6.27
C LYS A 239 8.68 16.29 -7.79
N THR A 240 9.43 15.41 -8.44
CA THR A 240 9.53 15.41 -9.89
C THR A 240 8.24 14.97 -10.57
N ILE A 241 7.62 13.87 -10.10
CA ILE A 241 6.36 13.41 -10.72
C ILE A 241 5.22 14.42 -10.57
N LYS A 242 5.26 15.24 -9.51
CA LYS A 242 4.32 16.36 -9.38
C LYS A 242 4.44 17.34 -10.54
N THR A 243 5.64 17.61 -11.04
CA THR A 243 5.84 18.46 -12.23
C THR A 243 5.36 17.79 -13.52
N TRP A 244 5.24 16.46 -13.52
CA TRP A 244 4.71 15.70 -14.65
C TRP A 244 3.19 15.54 -14.63
N GLY A 245 2.52 16.16 -13.64
CA GLY A 245 1.07 16.20 -13.52
C GLY A 245 0.45 15.22 -12.54
N PHE A 246 1.25 14.49 -11.76
CA PHE A 246 0.72 13.64 -10.70
C PHE A 246 0.35 14.43 -9.45
N THR A 247 -0.71 14.01 -8.78
CA THR A 247 -1.03 14.51 -7.45
C THR A 247 -0.28 13.68 -6.41
N THR A 248 0.45 14.36 -5.51
CA THR A 248 1.15 13.77 -4.35
C THR A 248 0.61 14.38 -3.07
N ASN A 249 0.74 13.69 -1.94
CA ASN A 249 0.30 14.21 -0.65
C ASN A 249 1.15 15.43 -0.26
N SER A 250 0.52 16.54 0.15
CA SER A 250 1.21 17.77 0.57
C SER A 250 1.85 17.69 1.96
N LEU A 251 1.48 16.68 2.77
CA LEU A 251 2.00 16.47 4.13
C LEU A 251 3.29 15.62 4.16
N ILE A 252 3.87 15.34 2.99
CA ILE A 252 5.17 14.67 2.91
C ILE A 252 6.26 15.56 3.49
N LYS A 253 7.10 15.00 4.39
CA LYS A 253 8.18 15.71 5.05
C LYS A 253 9.45 14.87 5.12
N ILE A 254 10.61 15.50 4.98
CA ILE A 254 11.89 14.88 5.32
C ILE A 254 12.07 14.95 6.82
N VAL A 255 12.41 13.82 7.44
CA VAL A 255 12.67 13.66 8.87
C VAL A 255 13.98 12.91 9.08
N LYS A 256 14.70 13.21 10.17
CA LYS A 256 16.08 12.75 10.39
C LYS A 256 16.26 11.87 11.62
N ASN A 257 15.27 11.85 12.51
CA ASN A 257 15.37 11.15 13.79
C ASN A 257 13.99 10.75 14.30
N LEU A 258 13.96 9.91 15.34
CA LEU A 258 12.74 9.43 15.96
C LEU A 258 11.81 10.58 16.40
N GLY A 259 12.34 11.61 17.06
CA GLY A 259 11.52 12.72 17.56
C GLY A 259 10.81 13.48 16.42
N GLU A 260 11.47 13.65 15.27
CA GLU A 260 10.85 14.27 14.09
C GLU A 260 9.79 13.37 13.45
N ILE A 261 10.01 12.03 13.46
CA ILE A 261 9.02 11.06 12.98
C ILE A 261 7.77 11.11 13.86
N GLU A 262 7.93 11.06 15.19
CA GLU A 262 6.82 11.12 16.16
C GLU A 262 6.09 12.47 16.09
N ALA A 263 6.81 13.58 15.95
CA ALA A 263 6.21 14.90 15.78
C ALA A 263 5.39 15.00 14.49
N GLN A 264 5.89 14.42 13.38
CA GLN A 264 5.16 14.39 12.12
C GLN A 264 3.91 13.50 12.21
N HIS A 265 3.99 12.33 12.86
CA HIS A 265 2.86 11.47 13.11
C HIS A 265 1.77 12.21 13.89
N LYS A 266 2.12 12.80 15.02
CA LYS A 266 1.20 13.59 15.84
C LYS A 266 0.58 14.80 15.12
N TYR A 267 1.26 15.36 14.13
CA TYR A 267 0.74 16.47 13.32
C TYR A 267 -0.30 16.00 12.30
N ILE A 268 -0.21 14.75 11.83
CA ILE A 268 -1.09 14.18 10.80
C ILE A 268 -2.38 13.63 11.42
N ASP A 269 -2.31 13.07 12.64
CA ASP A 269 -3.45 12.55 13.39
C ASP A 269 -4.39 13.68 13.87
#